data_e4eec5a3b5e390a7beca5db48772f33d
#
_entry.id   e4eec5a3b5e390a7beca5db48772f33d
#
_cell.length_a   1.000
_cell.length_b   1.000
_cell.length_c   1.000
_cell.angle_alpha   90.00
_cell.angle_beta   90.00
_cell.angle_gamma   90.00
#
_symmetry.space_group_name_H-M   'P 1'
#
loop_
_entity.id
_entity.type
_entity.pdbx_description
1 polymer ?
#
loop_
_entity_poly.entity_id
_entity_poly.type
_entity_poly.pdbx_seq_one_letter_code
_entity_poly.pdbx_strand_id
1 'polypeptide(L)'
;DASGNWTGVDVDVCRAVAAAVLGDASKVKFTPLSAKERFTALKSKEIDVLSRNTTWTLSRDGGIGLTFNGVNFYDGQGFMVTKASGITSVNGLNGVSACVNIGTTTELNMRDFFNSKGFKYEPVVFEHADEVVAAYDSGRCDTYTTDKSGLAAQRTKLSDPNAHVVLPETISKEPLGPVTREGDENWSDI
;
A
#
# COMPACT_ATOMS: atom_id res chain seq x y z
N ASP A 1 -14.88 -5.74 -4.78
CA ASP A 1 -16.07 -5.13 -4.23
C ASP A 1 -16.85 -6.14 -3.36
N ALA A 2 -17.95 -5.71 -2.74
CA ALA A 2 -18.76 -6.57 -1.87
C ALA A 2 -19.39 -7.77 -2.61
N SER A 3 -19.42 -7.75 -3.93
CA SER A 3 -19.91 -8.86 -4.77
C SER A 3 -18.79 -9.84 -5.17
N GLY A 4 -17.58 -9.67 -4.66
CA GLY A 4 -16.43 -10.51 -4.99
C GLY A 4 -15.75 -10.14 -6.32
N ASN A 5 -16.17 -9.06 -6.97
CA ASN A 5 -15.54 -8.61 -8.22
C ASN A 5 -14.27 -7.82 -7.93
N TRP A 6 -13.23 -8.10 -8.70
CA TRP A 6 -11.99 -7.35 -8.68
C TRP A 6 -12.13 -6.05 -9.45
N THR A 7 -11.78 -4.91 -8.81
CA THR A 7 -11.88 -3.56 -9.40
C THR A 7 -10.74 -2.68 -8.91
N GLY A 8 -10.41 -1.65 -9.68
CA GLY A 8 -9.41 -0.63 -9.34
C GLY A 8 -8.24 -0.60 -10.32
N VAL A 9 -7.41 0.44 -10.18
CA VAL A 9 -6.29 0.73 -11.11
C VAL A 9 -5.36 -0.48 -11.29
N ASP A 10 -4.95 -1.11 -10.21
CA ASP A 10 -4.06 -2.29 -10.25
C ASP A 10 -4.69 -3.48 -10.98
N VAL A 11 -6.00 -3.66 -10.82
CA VAL A 11 -6.77 -4.70 -11.52
C VAL A 11 -6.87 -4.39 -13.02
N ASP A 12 -7.08 -3.14 -13.37
CA ASP A 12 -7.20 -2.73 -14.78
C ASP A 12 -5.86 -2.80 -15.51
N VAL A 13 -4.74 -2.57 -14.82
CA VAL A 13 -3.39 -2.86 -15.36
C VAL A 13 -3.25 -4.35 -15.71
N CYS A 14 -3.63 -5.26 -14.81
CA CYS A 14 -3.58 -6.69 -15.08
C CYS A 14 -4.49 -7.08 -16.26
N ARG A 15 -5.67 -6.48 -16.39
CA ARG A 15 -6.56 -6.69 -17.53
C ARG A 15 -5.98 -6.17 -18.85
N ALA A 16 -5.30 -5.01 -18.80
CA ALA A 16 -4.64 -4.45 -19.98
C ALA A 16 -3.50 -5.36 -20.46
N VAL A 17 -2.68 -5.88 -19.54
CA VAL A 17 -1.65 -6.88 -19.86
C VAL A 17 -2.27 -8.14 -20.47
N ALA A 18 -3.34 -8.69 -19.89
CA ALA A 18 -4.04 -9.85 -20.45
C ALA A 18 -4.60 -9.58 -21.85
N ALA A 19 -5.15 -8.39 -22.08
CA ALA A 19 -5.63 -7.99 -23.40
C ALA A 19 -4.49 -7.93 -24.43
N ALA A 20 -3.35 -7.33 -24.05
CA ALA A 20 -2.19 -7.20 -24.93
C ALA A 20 -1.57 -8.57 -25.29
N VAL A 21 -1.41 -9.45 -24.30
CA VAL A 21 -0.72 -10.75 -24.46
C VAL A 21 -1.64 -11.82 -25.02
N LEU A 22 -2.89 -11.90 -24.55
CA LEU A 22 -3.82 -12.99 -24.80
C LEU A 22 -4.98 -12.58 -25.71
N GLY A 23 -5.04 -11.31 -26.13
CA GLY A 23 -6.11 -10.76 -26.95
C GLY A 23 -7.46 -10.62 -26.22
N ASP A 24 -7.49 -10.81 -24.89
CA ASP A 24 -8.73 -10.81 -24.11
C ASP A 24 -8.47 -10.41 -22.66
N ALA A 25 -9.03 -9.28 -22.23
CA ALA A 25 -8.88 -8.74 -20.88
C ALA A 25 -9.49 -9.63 -19.78
N SER A 26 -10.37 -10.57 -20.14
CA SER A 26 -10.98 -11.51 -19.20
C SER A 26 -10.09 -12.71 -18.86
N LYS A 27 -9.04 -12.97 -19.65
CA LYS A 27 -8.10 -14.08 -19.47
C LYS A 27 -7.03 -13.79 -18.41
N VAL A 28 -7.43 -13.22 -17.29
CA VAL A 28 -6.57 -12.92 -16.15
C VAL A 28 -7.04 -13.68 -14.91
N LYS A 29 -6.11 -14.31 -14.22
CA LYS A 29 -6.35 -14.92 -12.91
C LYS A 29 -5.80 -14.01 -11.83
N PHE A 30 -6.67 -13.57 -10.94
CA PHE A 30 -6.27 -12.77 -9.78
C PHE A 30 -5.94 -13.65 -8.58
N THR A 31 -4.80 -13.37 -7.92
CA THR A 31 -4.38 -14.04 -6.69
C THR A 31 -4.27 -12.97 -5.60
N PRO A 32 -5.10 -13.01 -4.54
CA PRO A 32 -5.00 -12.08 -3.44
C PRO A 32 -3.75 -12.38 -2.60
N LEU A 33 -2.93 -11.36 -2.35
CA LEU A 33 -1.68 -11.48 -1.60
C LEU A 33 -1.56 -10.34 -0.58
N SER A 34 -0.98 -10.65 0.58
CA SER A 34 -0.56 -9.62 1.54
C SER A 34 0.65 -8.83 1.03
N ALA A 35 0.94 -7.70 1.66
CA ALA A 35 2.12 -6.91 1.33
C ALA A 35 3.43 -7.67 1.59
N LYS A 36 3.42 -8.59 2.55
CA LYS A 36 4.56 -9.42 2.93
C LYS A 36 4.82 -10.54 1.91
N GLU A 37 3.77 -11.18 1.39
CA GLU A 37 3.86 -12.37 0.52
C GLU A 37 4.13 -12.05 -0.95
N ARG A 38 3.70 -10.88 -1.43
CA ARG A 38 3.64 -10.52 -2.86
C ARG A 38 4.96 -10.73 -3.62
N PHE A 39 6.10 -10.41 -3.02
CA PHE A 39 7.41 -10.56 -3.68
C PHE A 39 7.85 -12.01 -3.76
N THR A 40 7.55 -12.82 -2.75
CA THR A 40 7.80 -14.26 -2.76
C THR A 40 6.95 -14.96 -3.82
N ALA A 41 5.66 -14.63 -3.90
CA ALA A 41 4.74 -15.17 -4.90
C ALA A 41 5.20 -14.85 -6.34
N LEU A 42 5.68 -13.63 -6.58
CA LEU A 42 6.22 -13.25 -7.90
C LEU A 42 7.50 -14.05 -8.23
N LYS A 43 8.43 -14.18 -7.29
CA LYS A 43 9.67 -14.93 -7.49
C LYS A 43 9.47 -16.43 -7.67
N SER A 44 8.52 -17.02 -6.94
CA SER A 44 8.17 -18.44 -7.04
C SER A 44 7.36 -18.80 -8.28
N LYS A 45 7.02 -17.81 -9.12
CA LYS A 45 6.17 -17.97 -10.30
C LYS A 45 4.71 -18.35 -9.98
N GLU A 46 4.24 -18.07 -8.78
CA GLU A 46 2.84 -18.18 -8.41
C GLU A 46 1.98 -17.15 -9.12
N ILE A 47 2.56 -15.95 -9.36
CA ILE A 47 2.01 -14.89 -10.20
C ILE A 47 3.05 -14.45 -11.22
N ASP A 48 2.60 -13.93 -12.37
CA ASP A 48 3.46 -13.45 -13.46
C ASP A 48 3.68 -11.95 -13.42
N VAL A 49 2.68 -11.21 -12.96
CA VAL A 49 2.72 -9.75 -12.76
C VAL A 49 2.22 -9.44 -11.36
N LEU A 50 2.95 -8.58 -10.66
CA LEU A 50 2.51 -7.99 -9.41
C LEU A 50 2.04 -6.56 -9.67
N SER A 51 0.73 -6.33 -9.65
CA SER A 51 0.12 -5.00 -9.68
C SER A 51 -0.70 -4.81 -8.41
N ARG A 52 -0.13 -4.12 -7.42
CA ARG A 52 -0.72 -3.92 -6.09
C ARG A 52 0.05 -2.82 -5.36
N ASN A 53 -0.35 -1.57 -5.51
CA ASN A 53 0.25 -0.39 -4.85
C ASN A 53 1.71 -0.63 -4.39
N THR A 54 2.56 -1.04 -5.32
CA THR A 54 3.94 -1.43 -5.04
C THR A 54 4.87 -0.28 -5.35
N THR A 55 5.47 0.29 -4.32
CA THR A 55 6.39 1.42 -4.45
C THR A 55 7.71 0.98 -5.08
N TRP A 56 8.12 1.66 -6.11
CA TRP A 56 9.45 1.50 -6.73
C TRP A 56 10.51 2.09 -5.82
N THR A 57 11.41 1.26 -5.33
CA THR A 57 12.57 1.67 -4.53
C THR A 57 13.82 0.98 -5.05
N LEU A 58 14.99 1.62 -4.86
CA LEU A 58 16.29 1.03 -5.24
C LEU A 58 16.50 -0.36 -4.62
N SER A 59 16.10 -0.54 -3.36
CA SER A 59 16.26 -1.84 -2.67
C SER A 59 15.36 -2.93 -3.25
N ARG A 60 14.19 -2.58 -3.78
CA ARG A 60 13.29 -3.54 -4.43
C ARG A 60 13.72 -3.84 -5.85
N ASP A 61 14.09 -2.84 -6.62
CA ASP A 61 14.49 -2.96 -8.02
C ASP A 61 15.86 -3.64 -8.14
N GLY A 62 16.90 -3.10 -7.48
CA GLY A 62 18.26 -3.63 -7.59
C GLY A 62 18.64 -4.67 -6.53
N GLY A 63 17.84 -4.88 -5.48
CA GLY A 63 18.25 -5.68 -4.32
C GLY A 63 17.57 -7.03 -4.18
N ILE A 64 16.40 -7.22 -4.78
CA ILE A 64 15.61 -8.44 -4.58
C ILE A 64 15.19 -9.17 -5.86
N GLY A 65 15.81 -8.85 -7.00
CA GLY A 65 15.58 -9.54 -8.27
C GLY A 65 14.19 -9.28 -8.86
N LEU A 66 13.78 -8.03 -8.90
CA LEU A 66 12.53 -7.55 -9.45
C LEU A 66 12.79 -6.45 -10.48
N THR A 67 11.91 -6.35 -11.47
CA THR A 67 11.92 -5.27 -12.46
C THR A 67 10.64 -4.47 -12.36
N PHE A 68 10.75 -3.16 -12.14
CA PHE A 68 9.62 -2.24 -12.19
C PHE A 68 9.41 -1.76 -13.63
N ASN A 69 8.20 -1.91 -14.15
CA ASN A 69 7.87 -1.65 -15.56
C ASN A 69 7.24 -0.25 -15.76
N GLY A 70 7.61 0.69 -14.94
CA GLY A 70 7.11 2.06 -14.98
C GLY A 70 6.30 2.45 -13.75
N VAL A 71 5.87 3.70 -13.73
CA VAL A 71 5.03 4.26 -12.65
C VAL A 71 3.66 4.52 -13.22
N ASN A 72 2.65 3.86 -12.66
CA ASN A 72 1.25 4.06 -13.03
C ASN A 72 0.49 5.00 -12.10
N PHE A 73 1.03 5.23 -10.89
CA PHE A 73 0.44 6.15 -9.92
C PHE A 73 1.51 6.77 -9.00
N TYR A 74 1.48 8.10 -8.86
CA TYR A 74 2.33 8.81 -7.90
C TYR A 74 1.55 9.09 -6.63
N ASP A 75 1.91 8.44 -5.56
CA ASP A 75 1.31 8.60 -4.23
C ASP A 75 2.33 9.16 -3.23
N GLY A 76 1.93 9.24 -1.99
CA GLY A 76 2.77 9.59 -0.87
C GLY A 76 2.15 9.11 0.44
N GLN A 77 2.98 8.77 1.39
CA GLN A 77 2.51 8.32 2.69
C GLN A 77 1.95 9.46 3.53
N GLY A 78 0.83 9.19 4.19
CA GLY A 78 0.19 10.09 5.14
C GLY A 78 -0.26 9.37 6.41
N PHE A 79 -0.95 10.12 7.24
CA PHE A 79 -1.56 9.64 8.48
C PHE A 79 -3.03 9.99 8.51
N MET A 80 -3.87 9.08 8.96
CA MET A 80 -5.28 9.31 9.25
C MET A 80 -5.50 9.25 10.75
N VAL A 81 -6.24 10.21 11.26
CA VAL A 81 -6.60 10.34 12.69
C VAL A 81 -8.09 10.61 12.83
N THR A 82 -8.63 10.39 14.04
CA THR A 82 -9.98 10.84 14.36
C THR A 82 -10.00 12.36 14.50
N LYS A 83 -11.04 13.04 14.06
CA LYS A 83 -11.24 14.48 14.29
C LYS A 83 -11.32 14.80 15.78
N ALA A 84 -11.85 13.89 16.58
CA ALA A 84 -11.97 14.03 18.04
C ALA A 84 -10.61 14.09 18.75
N SER A 85 -9.52 13.55 18.14
CA SER A 85 -8.17 13.65 18.71
C SER A 85 -7.63 15.09 18.76
N GLY A 86 -8.20 16.00 17.95
CA GLY A 86 -7.70 17.36 17.80
C GLY A 86 -6.36 17.47 17.06
N ILE A 87 -5.80 16.37 16.59
CA ILE A 87 -4.54 16.36 15.82
C ILE A 87 -4.83 16.86 14.39
N THR A 88 -4.18 17.96 14.02
CA THR A 88 -4.36 18.61 12.70
C THR A 88 -3.10 18.57 11.84
N SER A 89 -1.99 18.10 12.37
CA SER A 89 -0.67 18.05 11.72
C SER A 89 0.13 16.86 12.24
N VAL A 90 1.05 16.35 11.43
CA VAL A 90 1.99 15.30 11.84
C VAL A 90 2.85 15.68 13.06
N ASN A 91 2.97 16.95 13.37
CA ASN A 91 3.68 17.40 14.57
C ASN A 91 2.92 17.07 15.87
N GLY A 92 1.64 16.76 15.79
CA GLY A 92 0.83 16.31 16.93
C GLY A 92 0.91 14.80 17.22
N LEU A 93 1.68 14.04 16.43
CA LEU A 93 1.74 12.58 16.54
C LEU A 93 2.72 12.05 17.60
N ASN A 94 3.30 12.90 18.45
CA ASN A 94 4.19 12.41 19.49
C ASN A 94 3.42 11.64 20.58
N GLY A 95 3.79 10.42 20.84
CA GLY A 95 3.20 9.54 21.86
C GLY A 95 2.02 8.68 21.38
N VAL A 96 1.68 8.69 20.10
CA VAL A 96 0.56 7.92 19.54
C VAL A 96 0.88 6.45 19.34
N SER A 97 -0.16 5.62 19.37
CA SER A 97 -0.15 4.28 18.79
C SER A 97 -0.47 4.36 17.29
N ALA A 98 0.34 3.72 16.45
CA ALA A 98 0.25 3.82 14.99
C ALA A 98 0.05 2.45 14.33
N CYS A 99 -1.11 2.26 13.72
CA CYS A 99 -1.44 1.08 12.93
C CYS A 99 -0.80 1.13 11.54
N VAL A 100 -0.19 0.01 11.11
CA VAL A 100 0.47 -0.12 9.81
C VAL A 100 0.49 -1.57 9.33
N ASN A 101 0.62 -1.78 8.01
CA ASN A 101 0.85 -3.12 7.45
C ASN A 101 2.34 -3.48 7.43
N ILE A 102 2.67 -4.70 7.84
CA ILE A 102 4.02 -5.28 7.77
C ILE A 102 4.48 -5.46 6.31
N GLY A 103 5.79 -5.34 6.08
CA GLY A 103 6.41 -5.60 4.76
C GLY A 103 6.18 -4.48 3.74
N THR A 104 5.82 -3.30 4.20
CA THR A 104 5.57 -2.12 3.37
C THR A 104 6.69 -1.09 3.49
N THR A 105 6.82 -0.21 2.48
CA THR A 105 7.64 1.02 2.60
C THR A 105 7.10 1.90 3.70
N THR A 106 5.78 1.93 3.87
CA THR A 106 5.11 2.79 4.84
C THR A 106 5.39 2.38 6.29
N GLU A 107 5.66 1.11 6.58
CA GLU A 107 6.17 0.65 7.89
C GLU A 107 7.58 1.21 8.16
N LEU A 108 8.47 1.14 7.18
CA LEU A 108 9.84 1.64 7.31
C LEU A 108 9.87 3.17 7.43
N ASN A 109 9.15 3.87 6.56
CA ASN A 109 9.07 5.32 6.56
C ASN A 109 8.43 5.86 7.85
N MET A 110 7.42 5.19 8.38
CA MET A 110 6.83 5.52 9.68
C MET A 110 7.90 5.52 10.77
N ARG A 111 8.65 4.43 10.88
CA ARG A 111 9.74 4.32 11.85
C ARG A 111 10.76 5.46 11.70
N ASP A 112 11.19 5.70 10.46
CA ASP A 112 12.20 6.70 10.17
C ASP A 112 11.67 8.12 10.42
N PHE A 113 10.40 8.39 10.13
CA PHE A 113 9.72 9.65 10.45
C PHE A 113 9.71 9.93 11.96
N PHE A 114 9.22 8.99 12.77
CA PHE A 114 9.15 9.16 14.21
C PHE A 114 10.53 9.33 14.85
N ASN A 115 11.52 8.54 14.40
CA ASN A 115 12.91 8.64 14.84
C ASN A 115 13.53 10.00 14.48
N SER A 116 13.34 10.48 13.25
CA SER A 116 13.88 11.77 12.79
C SER A 116 13.33 12.96 13.54
N LYS A 117 12.09 12.85 14.03
CA LYS A 117 11.44 13.87 14.86
C LYS A 117 11.76 13.74 16.34
N GLY A 118 12.41 12.66 16.78
CA GLY A 118 12.57 12.34 18.19
C GLY A 118 11.24 12.07 18.91
N PHE A 119 10.22 11.67 18.18
CA PHE A 119 8.90 11.37 18.71
C PHE A 119 8.86 9.95 19.26
N LYS A 120 8.13 9.78 20.37
CA LYS A 120 7.75 8.46 20.87
C LYS A 120 6.51 7.99 20.11
N TYR A 121 6.40 6.70 19.87
CA TYR A 121 5.22 6.08 19.29
C TYR A 121 5.19 4.58 19.60
N GLU A 122 4.03 3.97 19.49
CA GLU A 122 3.84 2.53 19.62
C GLU A 122 3.39 1.95 18.26
N PRO A 123 4.24 1.16 17.57
CA PRO A 123 3.83 0.52 16.33
C PRO A 123 2.86 -0.63 16.60
N VAL A 124 1.72 -0.64 15.93
CA VAL A 124 0.76 -1.74 15.96
C VAL A 124 0.66 -2.31 14.53
N VAL A 125 1.25 -3.48 14.34
CA VAL A 125 1.54 -4.04 13.02
C VAL A 125 0.60 -5.20 12.71
N PHE A 126 0.06 -5.22 11.48
CA PHE A 126 -0.83 -6.27 10.98
C PHE A 126 -0.40 -6.77 9.61
N GLU A 127 -0.78 -7.99 9.27
CA GLU A 127 -0.47 -8.57 7.96
C GLU A 127 -1.48 -8.15 6.89
N HIS A 128 -2.77 -8.08 7.24
CA HIS A 128 -3.84 -7.75 6.30
C HIS A 128 -4.41 -6.34 6.53
N ALA A 129 -4.81 -5.68 5.44
CA ALA A 129 -5.29 -4.28 5.51
C ALA A 129 -6.65 -4.14 6.22
N ASP A 130 -7.50 -5.16 6.15
CA ASP A 130 -8.77 -5.22 6.86
C ASP A 130 -8.59 -5.33 8.37
N GLU A 131 -7.55 -6.03 8.84
CA GLU A 131 -7.17 -6.08 10.25
C GLU A 131 -6.73 -4.69 10.77
N VAL A 132 -5.94 -3.96 9.94
CA VAL A 132 -5.54 -2.57 10.27
C VAL A 132 -6.76 -1.68 10.41
N VAL A 133 -7.70 -1.76 9.43
CA VAL A 133 -8.94 -0.98 9.45
C VAL A 133 -9.75 -1.28 10.69
N ALA A 134 -9.97 -2.56 11.00
CA ALA A 134 -10.74 -2.98 12.17
C ALA A 134 -10.09 -2.53 13.49
N ALA A 135 -8.78 -2.64 13.60
CA ALA A 135 -8.03 -2.20 14.79
C ALA A 135 -8.10 -0.68 14.97
N TYR A 136 -7.93 0.07 13.88
CA TYR A 136 -8.02 1.53 13.92
C TYR A 136 -9.46 2.00 14.22
N ASP A 137 -10.46 1.42 13.58
CA ASP A 137 -11.87 1.77 13.77
C ASP A 137 -12.36 1.49 15.21
N SER A 138 -11.83 0.43 15.83
CA SER A 138 -12.12 0.10 17.24
C SER A 138 -11.36 0.95 18.26
N GLY A 139 -10.50 1.89 17.81
CA GLY A 139 -9.70 2.75 18.68
C GLY A 139 -8.48 2.06 19.31
N ARG A 140 -8.04 0.92 18.78
CA ARG A 140 -6.80 0.25 19.21
C ARG A 140 -5.55 1.06 18.84
N CYS A 141 -5.64 1.88 17.79
CA CYS A 141 -4.59 2.79 17.35
C CYS A 141 -5.13 4.21 17.25
N ASP A 142 -4.31 5.18 17.65
CA ASP A 142 -4.62 6.61 17.54
C ASP A 142 -4.52 7.10 16.10
N THR A 143 -3.65 6.45 15.29
CA THR A 143 -3.46 6.80 13.88
C THR A 143 -3.29 5.57 13.01
N TYR A 144 -3.70 5.68 11.74
CA TYR A 144 -3.41 4.71 10.68
C TYR A 144 -2.53 5.36 9.62
N THR A 145 -1.45 4.71 9.22
CA THR A 145 -0.54 5.21 8.20
C THR A 145 -0.35 4.21 7.06
N THR A 146 -0.50 4.72 5.84
CA THR A 146 -0.21 4.08 4.55
C THR A 146 -0.19 5.15 3.46
N ASP A 147 -0.17 4.76 2.19
CA ASP A 147 -0.35 5.66 1.05
C ASP A 147 -1.65 6.46 1.18
N LYS A 148 -1.64 7.74 0.81
CA LYS A 148 -2.81 8.63 0.97
C LYS A 148 -4.02 8.16 0.18
N SER A 149 -3.83 7.63 -1.03
CA SER A 149 -4.91 7.02 -1.80
C SER A 149 -5.51 5.81 -1.06
N GLY A 150 -4.63 5.00 -0.44
CA GLY A 150 -5.02 3.90 0.42
C GLY A 150 -5.81 4.37 1.63
N LEU A 151 -5.35 5.40 2.34
CA LEU A 151 -6.09 5.99 3.47
C LEU A 151 -7.47 6.48 3.05
N ALA A 152 -7.57 7.15 1.89
CA ALA A 152 -8.85 7.61 1.35
C ALA A 152 -9.82 6.44 1.09
N ALA A 153 -9.32 5.35 0.48
CA ALA A 153 -10.12 4.16 0.23
C ALA A 153 -10.53 3.43 1.53
N GLN A 154 -9.59 3.25 2.47
CA GLN A 154 -9.88 2.58 3.74
C GLN A 154 -10.83 3.39 4.63
N ARG A 155 -10.76 4.72 4.58
CA ARG A 155 -11.68 5.59 5.31
C ARG A 155 -13.15 5.29 4.98
N THR A 156 -13.45 4.93 3.75
CA THR A 156 -14.84 4.62 3.34
C THR A 156 -15.40 3.35 4.00
N LYS A 157 -14.54 2.51 4.59
CA LYS A 157 -14.90 1.26 5.26
C LYS A 157 -15.09 1.41 6.77
N LEU A 158 -14.72 2.57 7.34
CA LEU A 158 -14.87 2.84 8.77
C LEU A 158 -16.35 2.99 9.15
N SER A 159 -16.65 2.74 10.40
CA SER A 159 -18.00 2.86 10.96
C SER A 159 -18.59 4.27 10.78
N ASP A 160 -17.77 5.31 10.94
CA ASP A 160 -18.09 6.70 10.59
C ASP A 160 -16.95 7.35 9.79
N PRO A 161 -16.98 7.27 8.46
CA PRO A 161 -15.95 7.89 7.61
C PRO A 161 -15.76 9.39 7.83
N ASN A 162 -16.82 10.09 8.28
CA ASN A 162 -16.80 11.54 8.49
C ASN A 162 -16.15 11.95 9.81
N ALA A 163 -16.02 11.04 10.77
CA ALA A 163 -15.31 11.28 12.03
C ALA A 163 -13.78 11.29 11.86
N HIS A 164 -13.26 10.94 10.68
CA HIS A 164 -11.83 10.78 10.42
C HIS A 164 -11.31 11.79 9.39
N VAL A 165 -10.02 12.11 9.48
CA VAL A 165 -9.32 13.01 8.58
C VAL A 165 -7.93 12.48 8.23
N VAL A 166 -7.54 12.58 6.97
CA VAL A 166 -6.15 12.38 6.53
C VAL A 166 -5.41 13.70 6.72
N LEU A 167 -4.30 13.66 7.45
CA LEU A 167 -3.49 14.84 7.71
C LEU A 167 -2.91 15.41 6.41
N PRO A 168 -2.71 16.73 6.31
CA PRO A 168 -2.32 17.38 5.05
C PRO A 168 -0.90 17.03 4.60
N GLU A 169 0.00 16.74 5.53
CA GLU A 169 1.40 16.47 5.21
C GLU A 169 1.59 15.11 4.54
N THR A 170 2.62 15.03 3.72
CA THR A 170 3.10 13.81 3.07
C THR A 170 4.52 13.57 3.53
N ILE A 171 4.81 12.41 4.11
CA ILE A 171 6.11 12.10 4.72
C ILE A 171 7.06 11.34 3.80
N SER A 172 6.56 10.78 2.69
CA SER A 172 7.38 10.12 1.68
C SER A 172 6.76 10.25 0.29
N LYS A 173 7.56 9.97 -0.75
CA LYS A 173 7.08 9.81 -2.12
C LYS A 173 6.96 8.33 -2.41
N GLU A 174 5.81 7.91 -2.91
CA GLU A 174 5.51 6.52 -3.24
C GLU A 174 5.15 6.41 -4.74
N PRO A 175 6.15 6.29 -5.64
CA PRO A 175 5.90 6.00 -7.05
C PRO A 175 5.49 4.53 -7.17
N LEU A 176 4.23 4.27 -7.50
CA LEU A 176 3.65 2.94 -7.58
C LEU A 176 3.69 2.42 -9.00
N GLY A 177 3.98 1.14 -9.18
CA GLY A 177 4.00 0.52 -10.50
C GLY A 177 3.92 -1.00 -10.49
N PRO A 178 3.59 -1.57 -11.66
CA PRO A 178 3.61 -3.01 -11.85
C PRO A 178 5.04 -3.55 -11.85
N VAL A 179 5.18 -4.80 -11.39
CA VAL A 179 6.48 -5.44 -11.19
C VAL A 179 6.46 -6.83 -11.81
N THR A 180 7.55 -7.17 -12.49
CA THR A 180 7.85 -8.51 -13.03
C THR A 180 9.09 -9.09 -12.37
N ARG A 181 9.41 -10.36 -12.68
CA ARG A 181 10.66 -10.98 -12.29
C ARG A 181 11.81 -10.38 -13.10
N GLU A 182 12.95 -10.21 -12.49
CA GLU A 182 14.18 -9.84 -13.19
C GLU A 182 14.63 -10.93 -14.17
N GLY A 183 15.24 -10.54 -15.29
CA GLY A 183 15.81 -11.44 -16.27
C GLY A 183 14.84 -11.95 -17.35
N ASP A 184 13.62 -11.42 -17.40
CA ASP A 184 12.66 -11.68 -18.47
C ASP A 184 12.33 -10.36 -19.19
N GLU A 185 13.30 -9.89 -20.00
CA GLU A 185 13.20 -8.61 -20.68
C GLU A 185 12.01 -8.56 -21.66
N ASN A 186 11.77 -9.65 -22.40
CA ASN A 186 10.65 -9.73 -23.34
C ASN A 186 9.29 -9.58 -22.61
N TRP A 187 9.19 -10.09 -21.39
CA TRP A 187 7.98 -9.95 -20.58
C TRP A 187 7.85 -8.53 -19.99
N SER A 188 8.97 -7.91 -19.65
CA SER A 188 9.00 -6.56 -19.11
C SER A 188 8.67 -5.48 -20.14
N ASP A 189 8.84 -5.77 -21.44
CA ASP A 189 8.62 -4.82 -22.54
C ASP A 189 7.16 -4.80 -23.06
N ILE A 190 6.28 -5.65 -22.53
CA ILE A 190 4.84 -5.67 -22.84
C ILE A 190 4.08 -4.62 -22.05
#